data_ff699824a484efa14c6085485bebecfb
#
_entry.id   ff699824a484efa14c6085485bebecfb
#
_cell.length_a   1.000
_cell.length_b   1.000
_cell.length_c   1.000
_cell.angle_alpha   90.00
_cell.angle_beta   90.00
_cell.angle_gamma   90.00
#
_symmetry.space_group_name_H-M   'P 1'
#
loop_
_entity.id
_entity.type
_entity.pdbx_description
1 polymer ?
#
loop_
_entity_poly.entity_id
_entity_poly.type
_entity_poly.pdbx_seq_one_letter_code
_entity_poly.pdbx_strand_id
1 'polypeptide(L)'
;MSTNMDLAEMKDPAPVREKEHEHFRTDHLLANIGHRAVSGGFVTVGAQAAKFTLNFLAAAVLARLLDPRDFGLVGMVLGVTAMVQVFSQLGLSIATIQRETITQAQVTNLFWINVGFSGTLAILSAALAPLTAKFYHDPRVTAVMLALSVTFVITGATVQHQALLTRQMRFPALAVIDVTSAAIGFGLACVMAWRGFAYWALVAQQVATATCSLIFMWLTSGWRPNLPSRNSGVKPLVSFGAHLSLADFVGQFSANSDSILLGRFFGASPLGLYTRAQVLLARPIQQIITPINNVLIPVLSRLQHDADRYRRSYMRAYGTLALIVFSFAAMCLALSKPLVLVILGPKWAGAIPLFAMFTIVAISQPLSAICSWIYESQGRGKDQLTNHTAAGLVTIASFVLGLHWGPIGVVTSLAVVSLIIRLPIVYYIAGRSGPVKTSDLWMGFLSHLPCWVGVFLMTALAVRLLGHHSNLVQLLICGPAGLIAGSALFLLFPRPRESAFFAAGKVSGALKTRFAK
;
A
#
# COMPACT_ATOMS: atom_id res chain seq x y z
N MET A 1 -78.30 -14.64 13.73
CA MET A 1 -77.78 -14.63 12.34
C MET A 1 -76.35 -14.17 12.42
N SER A 2 -75.45 -15.13 12.46
CA SER A 2 -74.04 -14.95 12.55
C SER A 2 -73.44 -14.87 11.14
N THR A 3 -72.67 -13.86 10.87
CA THR A 3 -71.88 -13.81 9.66
C THR A 3 -70.41 -14.03 10.02
N ASN A 4 -69.97 -15.26 9.85
CA ASN A 4 -68.54 -15.59 9.80
C ASN A 4 -67.93 -14.95 8.55
N MET A 5 -66.96 -14.10 8.74
CA MET A 5 -66.16 -13.55 7.65
C MET A 5 -64.81 -14.32 7.66
N ASP A 6 -64.57 -15.03 6.57
CA ASP A 6 -63.41 -15.86 6.32
C ASP A 6 -62.08 -15.13 6.50
N LEU A 7 -61.30 -15.56 7.46
CA LEU A 7 -59.88 -15.26 7.61
C LEU A 7 -59.04 -16.32 6.84
N ALA A 8 -59.29 -16.48 5.57
CA ALA A 8 -58.48 -17.30 4.71
C ALA A 8 -57.91 -16.47 3.57
N GLU A 9 -56.60 -16.60 3.38
CA GLU A 9 -55.77 -16.02 2.32
C GLU A 9 -55.14 -14.65 2.55
N MET A 10 -54.39 -14.52 3.61
CA MET A 10 -53.12 -13.78 3.48
C MET A 10 -52.06 -14.72 2.97
N LYS A 11 -51.91 -14.80 1.66
CA LYS A 11 -50.75 -15.43 1.01
C LYS A 11 -49.48 -14.77 1.51
N ASP A 12 -48.62 -15.52 2.18
CA ASP A 12 -47.25 -15.11 2.49
C ASP A 12 -46.52 -14.64 1.23
N PRO A 13 -45.95 -13.45 1.22
CA PRO A 13 -45.14 -13.00 0.10
C PRO A 13 -43.85 -13.81 0.04
N ALA A 14 -43.69 -14.45 -1.08
CA ALA A 14 -42.65 -15.30 -1.61
C ALA A 14 -41.24 -15.22 -0.99
N PRO A 15 -40.46 -16.33 -1.05
CA PRO A 15 -39.10 -16.51 -0.50
C PRO A 15 -38.01 -15.59 -1.09
N VAL A 16 -38.35 -14.74 -2.04
CA VAL A 16 -37.45 -13.76 -2.68
C VAL A 16 -37.09 -12.60 -1.71
N ARG A 17 -38.02 -12.17 -0.85
CA ARG A 17 -37.74 -11.08 0.11
C ARG A 17 -36.85 -11.50 1.28
N GLU A 18 -36.88 -12.73 1.70
CA GLU A 18 -36.02 -13.23 2.79
C GLU A 18 -34.54 -13.26 2.40
N LYS A 19 -34.21 -13.68 1.18
CA LYS A 19 -32.83 -13.67 0.65
C LYS A 19 -32.25 -12.28 0.45
N GLU A 20 -33.08 -11.27 0.14
CA GLU A 20 -32.64 -9.87 0.01
C GLU A 20 -32.17 -9.27 1.34
N HIS A 21 -32.76 -9.69 2.47
CA HIS A 21 -32.35 -9.21 3.79
C HIS A 21 -31.05 -9.87 4.32
N GLU A 22 -30.73 -11.08 3.88
CA GLU A 22 -29.59 -11.85 4.37
C GLU A 22 -28.24 -11.20 4.06
N HIS A 23 -28.10 -10.51 2.91
CA HIS A 23 -26.88 -9.81 2.52
C HIS A 23 -26.54 -8.59 3.39
N PHE A 24 -27.52 -8.03 4.11
CA PHE A 24 -27.37 -6.78 4.88
C PHE A 24 -27.37 -7.00 6.39
N ARG A 25 -27.84 -8.16 6.89
CA ARG A 25 -27.89 -8.50 8.30
C ARG A 25 -26.50 -8.86 8.83
N THR A 26 -26.15 -8.26 9.95
CA THR A 26 -24.89 -8.52 10.66
C THR A 26 -25.11 -9.14 12.04
N ASP A 27 -26.37 -9.32 12.48
CA ASP A 27 -26.72 -9.78 13.83
C ASP A 27 -26.15 -11.17 14.13
N HIS A 28 -26.18 -12.08 13.16
CA HIS A 28 -25.61 -13.42 13.25
C HIS A 28 -24.09 -13.45 13.39
N LEU A 29 -23.40 -12.31 13.11
CA LEU A 29 -21.95 -12.19 13.25
C LEU A 29 -21.57 -11.86 14.70
N LEU A 30 -22.46 -11.22 15.48
CA LEU A 30 -22.20 -10.80 16.84
C LEU A 30 -21.90 -11.96 17.79
N ALA A 31 -22.55 -13.11 17.60
CA ALA A 31 -22.39 -14.30 18.44
C ALA A 31 -20.96 -14.91 18.42
N ASN A 32 -20.17 -14.69 17.34
CA ASN A 32 -18.85 -15.30 17.16
C ASN A 32 -17.79 -14.31 16.64
N ILE A 33 -17.96 -13.01 16.92
CA ILE A 33 -17.06 -11.94 16.41
C ILE A 33 -15.59 -12.22 16.74
N GLY A 34 -15.28 -12.62 18.00
CA GLY A 34 -13.90 -12.85 18.42
C GLY A 34 -13.21 -13.96 17.62
N HIS A 35 -13.88 -15.10 17.45
CA HIS A 35 -13.31 -16.22 16.69
C HIS A 35 -13.17 -15.89 15.19
N ARG A 36 -14.18 -15.26 14.59
CA ARG A 36 -14.16 -14.87 13.18
C ARG A 36 -13.14 -13.77 12.89
N ALA A 37 -12.97 -12.81 13.80
CA ALA A 37 -11.96 -11.76 13.68
C ALA A 37 -10.54 -12.33 13.76
N VAL A 38 -10.30 -13.28 14.67
CA VAL A 38 -8.98 -13.92 14.83
C VAL A 38 -8.67 -14.86 13.66
N SER A 39 -9.59 -15.77 13.31
CA SER A 39 -9.39 -16.68 12.18
C SER A 39 -9.32 -15.93 10.84
N GLY A 40 -10.20 -14.94 10.63
CA GLY A 40 -10.17 -14.05 9.47
C GLY A 40 -8.87 -13.26 9.39
N GLY A 41 -8.34 -12.78 10.53
CA GLY A 41 -7.06 -12.11 10.62
C GLY A 41 -5.89 -12.97 10.15
N PHE A 42 -5.81 -14.23 10.59
CA PHE A 42 -4.76 -15.16 10.15
C PHE A 42 -4.86 -15.47 8.64
N VAL A 43 -6.06 -15.71 8.14
CA VAL A 43 -6.28 -15.94 6.70
C VAL A 43 -5.90 -14.70 5.90
N THR A 44 -6.25 -13.50 6.36
CA THR A 44 -5.88 -12.24 5.71
C THR A 44 -4.37 -12.04 5.67
N VAL A 45 -3.66 -12.31 6.77
CA VAL A 45 -2.18 -12.22 6.82
C VAL A 45 -1.54 -13.24 5.88
N GLY A 46 -2.03 -14.49 5.87
CA GLY A 46 -1.55 -15.52 4.95
C GLY A 46 -1.78 -15.15 3.48
N ALA A 47 -2.95 -14.62 3.16
CA ALA A 47 -3.27 -14.14 1.81
C ALA A 47 -2.43 -12.93 1.41
N GLN A 48 -2.19 -11.98 2.32
CA GLN A 48 -1.28 -10.86 2.06
C GLN A 48 0.15 -11.33 1.78
N ALA A 49 0.64 -12.31 2.53
CA ALA A 49 1.95 -12.91 2.26
C ALA A 49 1.99 -13.61 0.89
N ALA A 50 0.95 -14.39 0.56
CA ALA A 50 0.84 -15.05 -0.74
C ALA A 50 0.76 -14.03 -1.89
N LYS A 51 -0.06 -12.99 -1.76
CA LYS A 51 -0.17 -11.89 -2.74
C LYS A 51 1.14 -11.12 -2.89
N PHE A 52 1.84 -10.86 -1.78
CA PHE A 52 3.16 -10.23 -1.81
C PHE A 52 4.17 -11.10 -2.57
N THR A 53 4.26 -12.38 -2.23
CA THR A 53 5.15 -13.33 -2.90
C THR A 53 4.85 -13.42 -4.39
N LEU A 54 3.57 -13.53 -4.77
CA LEU A 54 3.14 -13.56 -6.16
C LEU A 54 3.52 -12.26 -6.90
N ASN A 55 3.26 -11.09 -6.32
CA ASN A 55 3.62 -9.81 -6.92
C ASN A 55 5.14 -9.63 -7.02
N PHE A 56 5.91 -10.12 -6.05
CA PHE A 56 7.36 -10.07 -6.08
C PHE A 56 7.93 -10.99 -7.17
N LEU A 57 7.41 -12.21 -7.29
CA LEU A 57 7.76 -13.12 -8.37
C LEU A 57 7.36 -12.54 -9.74
N ALA A 58 6.16 -11.96 -9.83
CA ALA A 58 5.71 -11.28 -11.04
C ALA A 58 6.66 -10.14 -11.45
N ALA A 59 7.06 -9.33 -10.48
CA ALA A 59 8.02 -8.25 -10.74
C ALA A 59 9.38 -8.77 -11.22
N ALA A 60 9.89 -9.86 -10.64
CA ALA A 60 11.16 -10.47 -11.02
C ALA A 60 11.10 -11.16 -12.40
N VAL A 61 10.05 -11.95 -12.66
CA VAL A 61 9.89 -12.67 -13.94
C VAL A 61 9.66 -11.69 -15.08
N LEU A 62 8.73 -10.75 -14.92
CA LEU A 62 8.44 -9.77 -15.97
C LEU A 62 9.62 -8.82 -16.22
N ALA A 63 10.42 -8.46 -15.19
CA ALA A 63 11.62 -7.67 -15.39
C ALA A 63 12.68 -8.39 -16.25
N ARG A 64 12.73 -9.71 -16.22
CA ARG A 64 13.64 -10.49 -17.08
C ARG A 64 13.16 -10.63 -18.51
N LEU A 65 11.83 -10.65 -18.71
CA LEU A 65 11.21 -10.78 -20.02
C LEU A 65 11.10 -9.44 -20.76
N LEU A 66 10.83 -8.36 -20.04
CA LEU A 66 10.56 -7.03 -20.58
C LEU A 66 11.75 -6.09 -20.35
N ASP A 67 11.76 -4.98 -21.09
CA ASP A 67 12.79 -3.96 -20.99
C ASP A 67 12.36 -2.81 -20.04
N PRO A 68 13.32 -2.06 -19.47
CA PRO A 68 13.02 -0.88 -18.64
C PRO A 68 12.07 0.12 -19.30
N ARG A 69 12.17 0.27 -20.63
CA ARG A 69 11.31 1.16 -21.42
C ARG A 69 9.84 0.77 -21.35
N ASP A 70 9.53 -0.54 -21.33
CA ASP A 70 8.15 -1.05 -21.27
C ASP A 70 7.50 -0.69 -19.92
N PHE A 71 8.24 -0.88 -18.84
CA PHE A 71 7.79 -0.50 -17.51
C PHE A 71 7.64 1.01 -17.35
N GLY A 72 8.55 1.77 -17.94
CA GLY A 72 8.50 3.22 -17.90
C GLY A 72 7.30 3.79 -18.66
N LEU A 73 6.99 3.25 -19.84
CA LEU A 73 5.83 3.67 -20.62
C LEU A 73 4.52 3.45 -19.84
N VAL A 74 4.35 2.27 -19.25
CA VAL A 74 3.19 2.00 -18.38
C VAL A 74 3.25 2.87 -17.13
N GLY A 75 4.43 3.11 -16.55
CA GLY A 75 4.65 3.99 -15.40
C GLY A 75 4.22 5.43 -15.64
N MET A 76 4.45 5.99 -16.83
CA MET A 76 3.96 7.32 -17.23
C MET A 76 2.44 7.41 -17.13
N VAL A 77 1.73 6.41 -17.64
CA VAL A 77 0.28 6.37 -17.58
C VAL A 77 -0.22 6.15 -16.16
N LEU A 78 0.40 5.23 -15.42
CA LEU A 78 0.01 4.93 -14.04
C LEU A 78 0.21 6.12 -13.12
N GLY A 79 1.25 6.94 -13.31
CA GLY A 79 1.45 8.17 -12.53
C GLY A 79 0.29 9.15 -12.68
N VAL A 80 -0.24 9.30 -13.89
CA VAL A 80 -1.40 10.17 -14.18
C VAL A 80 -2.71 9.52 -13.72
N THR A 81 -2.92 8.25 -14.06
CA THR A 81 -4.18 7.55 -13.73
C THR A 81 -4.34 7.31 -12.23
N ALA A 82 -3.25 7.17 -11.46
CA ALA A 82 -3.30 7.05 -10.01
C ALA A 82 -3.95 8.28 -9.35
N MET A 83 -3.73 9.48 -9.88
CA MET A 83 -4.38 10.70 -9.40
C MET A 83 -5.89 10.67 -9.64
N VAL A 84 -6.29 10.20 -10.81
CA VAL A 84 -7.71 10.09 -11.17
C VAL A 84 -8.39 8.99 -10.35
N GLN A 85 -7.66 7.92 -10.05
CA GLN A 85 -8.18 6.74 -9.34
C GLN A 85 -8.57 7.02 -7.89
N VAL A 86 -7.96 8.00 -7.23
CA VAL A 86 -8.35 8.41 -5.88
C VAL A 86 -9.84 8.77 -5.81
N PHE A 87 -10.33 9.42 -6.84
CA PHE A 87 -11.75 9.80 -6.91
C PHE A 87 -12.68 8.61 -7.19
N SER A 88 -12.17 7.51 -7.75
CA SER A 88 -13.03 6.37 -8.15
C SER A 88 -13.70 5.66 -6.97
N GLN A 89 -13.15 5.78 -5.77
CA GLN A 89 -13.69 5.10 -4.59
C GLN A 89 -14.63 5.97 -3.75
N LEU A 90 -14.61 7.32 -3.89
CA LEU A 90 -15.46 8.32 -3.21
C LEU A 90 -15.76 8.03 -1.72
N GLY A 91 -15.01 7.15 -1.04
CA GLY A 91 -15.30 6.72 0.33
C GLY A 91 -16.66 6.03 0.52
N LEU A 92 -17.41 5.77 -0.55
CA LEU A 92 -18.78 5.21 -0.48
C LEU A 92 -18.77 3.75 0.03
N SER A 93 -17.69 3.01 -0.20
CA SER A 93 -17.48 1.68 0.36
C SER A 93 -17.43 1.70 1.89
N ILE A 94 -16.76 2.72 2.47
CA ILE A 94 -16.68 2.92 3.92
C ILE A 94 -18.06 3.13 4.51
N ALA A 95 -18.90 3.92 3.85
CA ALA A 95 -20.28 4.16 4.27
C ALA A 95 -21.12 2.87 4.28
N THR A 96 -20.92 1.98 3.30
CA THR A 96 -21.58 0.66 3.25
C THR A 96 -21.12 -0.25 4.39
N ILE A 97 -19.84 -0.18 4.78
CA ILE A 97 -19.27 -1.02 5.83
C ILE A 97 -19.66 -0.52 7.23
N GLN A 98 -19.61 0.80 7.47
CA GLN A 98 -19.73 1.39 8.82
C GLN A 98 -21.17 1.58 9.29
N ARG A 99 -22.14 1.71 8.39
CA ARG A 99 -23.53 1.90 8.80
C ARG A 99 -24.08 0.66 9.49
N GLU A 100 -24.73 0.86 10.62
CA GLU A 100 -25.40 -0.19 11.39
C GLU A 100 -26.47 -0.87 10.55
N THR A 101 -27.35 -0.09 9.94
CA THR A 101 -28.39 -0.57 9.02
C THR A 101 -28.20 0.01 7.62
N ILE A 102 -28.29 -0.83 6.59
CA ILE A 102 -28.25 -0.42 5.18
C ILE A 102 -29.27 -1.23 4.39
N THR A 103 -29.94 -0.58 3.44
CA THR A 103 -30.98 -1.18 2.63
C THR A 103 -30.49 -1.51 1.22
N GLN A 104 -31.20 -2.45 0.54
CA GLN A 104 -30.95 -2.79 -0.86
C GLN A 104 -30.97 -1.54 -1.75
N ALA A 105 -31.95 -0.62 -1.55
CA ALA A 105 -32.06 0.60 -2.33
C ALA A 105 -30.85 1.53 -2.16
N GLN A 106 -30.31 1.63 -0.93
CA GLN A 106 -29.12 2.43 -0.65
C GLN A 106 -27.87 1.85 -1.34
N VAL A 107 -27.62 0.55 -1.19
CA VAL A 107 -26.46 -0.10 -1.82
C VAL A 107 -26.57 -0.06 -3.35
N THR A 108 -27.77 -0.26 -3.90
CA THR A 108 -28.02 -0.12 -5.34
C THR A 108 -27.70 1.29 -5.84
N ASN A 109 -28.15 2.31 -5.13
CA ASN A 109 -27.85 3.69 -5.54
C ASN A 109 -26.37 4.03 -5.40
N LEU A 110 -25.70 3.58 -4.32
CA LEU A 110 -24.25 3.73 -4.16
C LEU A 110 -23.49 3.01 -5.28
N PHE A 111 -23.96 1.84 -5.71
CA PHE A 111 -23.39 1.11 -6.85
C PHE A 111 -23.48 1.94 -8.14
N TRP A 112 -24.67 2.44 -8.49
CA TRP A 112 -24.85 3.22 -9.71
C TRP A 112 -24.12 4.56 -9.68
N ILE A 113 -24.01 5.19 -8.52
CA ILE A 113 -23.18 6.39 -8.33
C ILE A 113 -21.70 6.06 -8.59
N ASN A 114 -21.18 4.94 -8.02
CA ASN A 114 -19.82 4.52 -8.28
C ASN A 114 -19.57 4.21 -9.76
N VAL A 115 -20.45 3.46 -10.41
CA VAL A 115 -20.33 3.11 -11.83
C VAL A 115 -20.40 4.37 -12.71
N GLY A 116 -21.38 5.24 -12.47
CA GLY A 116 -21.53 6.47 -13.23
C GLY A 116 -20.34 7.41 -13.05
N PHE A 117 -19.87 7.58 -11.82
CA PHE A 117 -18.71 8.40 -11.52
C PHE A 117 -17.41 7.81 -12.10
N SER A 118 -17.19 6.51 -11.93
CA SER A 118 -16.03 5.82 -12.52
C SER A 118 -16.08 5.82 -14.05
N GLY A 119 -17.27 5.73 -14.63
CA GLY A 119 -17.49 5.92 -16.08
C GLY A 119 -17.08 7.32 -16.55
N THR A 120 -17.47 8.35 -15.79
CA THR A 120 -17.04 9.75 -16.07
C THR A 120 -15.52 9.87 -15.98
N LEU A 121 -14.89 9.27 -14.96
CA LEU A 121 -13.42 9.26 -14.83
C LEU A 121 -12.75 8.50 -15.97
N ALA A 122 -13.34 7.41 -16.45
CA ALA A 122 -12.84 6.66 -17.60
C ALA A 122 -12.88 7.51 -18.88
N ILE A 123 -14.00 8.19 -19.13
CA ILE A 123 -14.16 9.11 -20.27
C ILE A 123 -13.18 10.28 -20.16
N LEU A 124 -13.06 10.88 -18.99
CA LEU A 124 -12.09 11.96 -18.74
C LEU A 124 -10.64 11.49 -18.97
N SER A 125 -10.29 10.32 -18.45
CA SER A 125 -8.96 9.71 -18.65
C SER A 125 -8.73 9.44 -20.14
N ALA A 126 -9.69 8.89 -20.87
CA ALA A 126 -9.62 8.65 -22.30
C ALA A 126 -9.47 9.96 -23.09
N ALA A 127 -10.23 11.00 -22.75
CA ALA A 127 -10.15 12.33 -23.37
C ALA A 127 -8.80 13.01 -23.12
N LEU A 128 -8.18 12.80 -21.95
CA LEU A 128 -6.86 13.31 -21.60
C LEU A 128 -5.72 12.52 -22.24
N ALA A 129 -5.97 11.34 -22.83
CA ALA A 129 -4.93 10.47 -23.37
C ALA A 129 -4.07 11.15 -24.46
N PRO A 130 -4.61 11.86 -25.48
CA PRO A 130 -3.79 12.55 -26.47
C PRO A 130 -3.00 13.72 -25.86
N LEU A 131 -3.54 14.41 -24.88
CA LEU A 131 -2.83 15.49 -24.17
C LEU A 131 -1.66 14.92 -23.35
N THR A 132 -1.89 13.80 -22.67
CA THR A 132 -0.85 13.09 -21.90
C THR A 132 0.26 12.58 -22.82
N ALA A 133 -0.06 12.06 -24.01
CA ALA A 133 0.91 11.64 -25.01
C ALA A 133 1.75 12.82 -25.53
N LYS A 134 1.13 13.97 -25.77
CA LYS A 134 1.85 15.21 -26.11
C LYS A 134 2.75 15.68 -24.96
N PHE A 135 2.27 15.60 -23.73
CA PHE A 135 3.05 15.95 -22.54
C PHE A 135 4.31 15.10 -22.41
N TYR A 136 4.21 13.78 -22.61
CA TYR A 136 5.36 12.87 -22.51
C TYR A 136 6.16 12.72 -23.83
N HIS A 137 5.73 13.31 -24.93
CA HIS A 137 6.33 13.17 -26.27
C HIS A 137 6.41 11.70 -26.75
N ASP A 138 5.47 10.86 -26.34
CA ASP A 138 5.39 9.46 -26.76
C ASP A 138 3.95 9.10 -27.15
N PRO A 139 3.66 8.88 -28.47
CA PRO A 139 2.30 8.61 -28.94
C PRO A 139 1.71 7.29 -28.42
N ARG A 140 2.56 6.33 -27.98
CA ARG A 140 2.13 5.05 -27.42
C ARG A 140 1.37 5.21 -26.11
N VAL A 141 1.63 6.29 -25.36
CA VAL A 141 0.92 6.65 -24.12
C VAL A 141 -0.60 6.73 -24.35
N THR A 142 -1.04 7.23 -25.52
CA THR A 142 -2.48 7.30 -25.84
C THR A 142 -3.13 5.92 -25.82
N ALA A 143 -2.57 4.96 -26.53
CA ALA A 143 -3.15 3.61 -26.59
C ALA A 143 -3.16 2.90 -25.23
N VAL A 144 -2.07 3.04 -24.45
CA VAL A 144 -1.97 2.49 -23.10
C VAL A 144 -2.99 3.13 -22.15
N MET A 145 -3.15 4.46 -22.21
CA MET A 145 -4.08 5.19 -21.37
C MET A 145 -5.53 4.87 -21.69
N LEU A 146 -5.89 4.73 -22.97
CA LEU A 146 -7.21 4.29 -23.42
C LEU A 146 -7.52 2.86 -22.90
N ALA A 147 -6.58 1.93 -23.02
CA ALA A 147 -6.77 0.57 -22.53
C ALA A 147 -6.93 0.52 -21.00
N LEU A 148 -6.12 1.28 -20.27
CA LEU A 148 -6.20 1.32 -18.80
C LEU A 148 -7.40 2.13 -18.29
N SER A 149 -7.98 3.05 -19.07
CA SER A 149 -9.18 3.78 -18.66
C SER A 149 -10.39 2.84 -18.41
N VAL A 150 -10.44 1.70 -19.09
CA VAL A 150 -11.47 0.68 -18.89
C VAL A 150 -11.45 0.14 -17.44
N THR A 151 -10.27 0.11 -16.80
CA THR A 151 -10.14 -0.38 -15.41
C THR A 151 -10.91 0.48 -14.41
N PHE A 152 -11.16 1.77 -14.70
CA PHE A 152 -11.99 2.62 -13.84
C PHE A 152 -13.42 2.09 -13.76
N VAL A 153 -14.03 1.78 -14.90
CA VAL A 153 -15.41 1.24 -14.96
C VAL A 153 -15.48 -0.10 -14.23
N ILE A 154 -14.50 -0.97 -14.49
CA ILE A 154 -14.40 -2.28 -13.83
C ILE A 154 -14.31 -2.11 -12.31
N THR A 155 -13.46 -1.20 -11.82
CA THR A 155 -13.32 -0.91 -10.40
C THR A 155 -14.62 -0.36 -9.81
N GLY A 156 -15.28 0.59 -10.48
CA GLY A 156 -16.57 1.15 -10.04
C GLY A 156 -17.63 0.08 -9.85
N ALA A 157 -17.68 -0.92 -10.75
CA ALA A 157 -18.59 -2.05 -10.67
C ALA A 157 -18.20 -3.08 -9.60
N THR A 158 -16.95 -3.06 -9.11
CA THR A 158 -16.44 -4.00 -8.11
C THR A 158 -16.63 -3.52 -6.66
N VAL A 159 -16.50 -2.21 -6.43
CA VAL A 159 -16.39 -1.58 -5.10
C VAL A 159 -17.52 -1.98 -4.14
N GLN A 160 -18.80 -1.99 -4.58
CA GLN A 160 -19.91 -2.31 -3.69
C GLN A 160 -19.99 -3.81 -3.35
N HIS A 161 -19.62 -4.69 -4.27
CA HIS A 161 -19.52 -6.13 -3.99
C HIS A 161 -18.43 -6.41 -2.96
N GLN A 162 -17.28 -5.75 -3.08
CA GLN A 162 -16.20 -5.83 -2.10
C GLN A 162 -16.63 -5.32 -0.73
N ALA A 163 -17.33 -4.17 -0.67
CA ALA A 163 -17.83 -3.59 0.57
C ALA A 163 -18.82 -4.52 1.27
N LEU A 164 -19.72 -5.19 0.54
CA LEU A 164 -20.66 -6.17 1.09
C LEU A 164 -19.94 -7.41 1.65
N LEU A 165 -18.97 -7.96 0.93
CA LEU A 165 -18.18 -9.09 1.42
C LEU A 165 -17.38 -8.71 2.68
N THR A 166 -16.84 -7.49 2.73
CA THR A 166 -16.15 -6.95 3.91
C THR A 166 -17.11 -6.77 5.09
N ARG A 167 -18.31 -6.22 4.84
CA ARG A 167 -19.37 -6.07 5.85
C ARG A 167 -19.78 -7.42 6.44
N GLN A 168 -19.86 -8.47 5.61
CA GLN A 168 -20.16 -9.83 6.03
C GLN A 168 -18.97 -10.55 6.68
N MET A 169 -17.83 -9.89 6.87
CA MET A 169 -16.57 -10.47 7.38
C MET A 169 -16.11 -11.72 6.60
N ARG A 170 -16.41 -11.80 5.30
CA ARG A 170 -15.99 -12.90 4.41
C ARG A 170 -14.55 -12.72 3.92
N PHE A 171 -13.64 -12.44 4.85
CA PHE A 171 -12.22 -12.21 4.56
C PHE A 171 -11.53 -13.35 3.81
N PRO A 172 -11.82 -14.63 4.09
CA PRO A 172 -11.24 -15.73 3.31
C PRO A 172 -11.63 -15.69 1.83
N ALA A 173 -12.89 -15.35 1.53
CA ALA A 173 -13.34 -15.23 0.15
C ALA A 173 -12.63 -14.05 -0.56
N LEU A 174 -12.54 -12.89 0.07
CA LEU A 174 -11.78 -11.74 -0.45
C LEU A 174 -10.31 -12.10 -0.72
N ALA A 175 -9.69 -12.82 0.21
CA ALA A 175 -8.32 -13.28 0.09
C ALA A 175 -8.10 -14.20 -1.12
N VAL A 176 -8.98 -15.17 -1.32
CA VAL A 176 -8.92 -16.08 -2.47
C VAL A 176 -9.13 -15.31 -3.78
N ILE A 177 -10.12 -14.43 -3.84
CA ILE A 177 -10.39 -13.59 -5.02
C ILE A 177 -9.16 -12.75 -5.38
N ASP A 178 -8.56 -12.10 -4.40
CA ASP A 178 -7.39 -11.23 -4.60
C ASP A 178 -6.18 -12.01 -5.15
N VAL A 179 -5.89 -13.17 -4.55
CA VAL A 179 -4.73 -13.99 -4.97
C VAL A 179 -4.97 -14.63 -6.33
N THR A 180 -6.16 -15.19 -6.58
CA THR A 180 -6.47 -15.84 -7.86
C THR A 180 -6.52 -14.85 -9.01
N SER A 181 -7.13 -13.67 -8.82
CA SER A 181 -7.16 -12.62 -9.83
C SER A 181 -5.75 -12.13 -10.18
N ALA A 182 -4.91 -11.92 -9.17
CA ALA A 182 -3.51 -11.53 -9.38
C ALA A 182 -2.72 -12.63 -10.09
N ALA A 183 -2.94 -13.92 -9.75
CA ALA A 183 -2.27 -15.05 -10.39
C ALA A 183 -2.65 -15.18 -11.88
N ILE A 184 -3.93 -15.03 -12.20
CA ILE A 184 -4.41 -15.08 -13.60
C ILE A 184 -3.83 -13.91 -14.39
N GLY A 185 -3.88 -12.68 -13.85
CA GLY A 185 -3.30 -11.51 -14.51
C GLY A 185 -1.80 -11.66 -14.73
N PHE A 186 -1.06 -12.18 -13.74
CA PHE A 186 0.36 -12.47 -13.88
C PHE A 186 0.65 -13.56 -14.93
N GLY A 187 -0.10 -14.65 -14.91
CA GLY A 187 0.03 -15.71 -15.91
C GLY A 187 -0.17 -15.20 -17.33
N LEU A 188 -1.22 -14.39 -17.56
CA LEU A 188 -1.47 -13.76 -18.85
C LEU A 188 -0.31 -12.84 -19.26
N ALA A 189 0.19 -12.03 -18.34
CA ALA A 189 1.33 -11.14 -18.60
C ALA A 189 2.59 -11.92 -18.99
N CYS A 190 2.88 -13.04 -18.33
CA CYS A 190 4.03 -13.89 -18.68
C CYS A 190 3.89 -14.48 -20.09
N VAL A 191 2.71 -14.97 -20.46
CA VAL A 191 2.46 -15.50 -21.80
C VAL A 191 2.61 -14.41 -22.86
N MET A 192 2.04 -13.22 -22.62
CA MET A 192 2.16 -12.10 -23.56
C MET A 192 3.59 -11.57 -23.65
N ALA A 193 4.30 -11.45 -22.53
CA ALA A 193 5.70 -11.02 -22.51
C ALA A 193 6.59 -12.03 -23.27
N TRP A 194 6.38 -13.32 -23.06
CA TRP A 194 7.10 -14.38 -23.78
C TRP A 194 6.84 -14.36 -25.30
N ARG A 195 5.61 -14.01 -25.69
CA ARG A 195 5.24 -13.85 -27.12
C ARG A 195 5.69 -12.51 -27.73
N GLY A 196 6.39 -11.65 -26.98
CA GLY A 196 6.95 -10.40 -27.50
C GLY A 196 5.99 -9.21 -27.53
N PHE A 197 4.87 -9.25 -26.82
CA PHE A 197 3.91 -8.13 -26.76
C PHE A 197 4.42 -6.92 -25.93
N ALA A 198 5.66 -6.93 -25.47
CA ALA A 198 6.32 -5.82 -24.78
C ALA A 198 5.43 -5.20 -23.67
N TYR A 199 5.29 -3.86 -23.62
CA TYR A 199 4.48 -3.15 -22.62
C TYR A 199 3.01 -3.58 -22.55
N TRP A 200 2.44 -4.14 -23.62
CA TRP A 200 1.07 -4.66 -23.62
C TRP A 200 0.87 -5.81 -22.63
N ALA A 201 1.92 -6.56 -22.31
CA ALA A 201 1.86 -7.58 -21.27
C ALA A 201 1.51 -6.98 -19.90
N LEU A 202 2.06 -5.82 -19.57
CA LEU A 202 1.78 -5.11 -18.31
C LEU A 202 0.36 -4.50 -18.29
N VAL A 203 -0.10 -4.00 -19.43
CA VAL A 203 -1.47 -3.50 -19.60
C VAL A 203 -2.47 -4.64 -19.41
N ALA A 204 -2.24 -5.76 -20.09
CA ALA A 204 -3.07 -6.95 -20.00
C ALA A 204 -3.11 -7.52 -18.57
N GLN A 205 -1.98 -7.51 -17.85
CA GLN A 205 -1.94 -7.91 -16.43
C GLN A 205 -2.95 -7.11 -15.59
N GLN A 206 -2.97 -5.79 -15.76
CA GLN A 206 -3.84 -4.93 -14.95
C GLN A 206 -5.32 -5.11 -15.31
N VAL A 207 -5.62 -5.11 -16.62
CA VAL A 207 -6.99 -5.29 -17.10
C VAL A 207 -7.53 -6.68 -16.71
N ALA A 208 -6.73 -7.74 -16.91
CA ALA A 208 -7.13 -9.10 -16.56
C ALA A 208 -7.33 -9.26 -15.04
N THR A 209 -6.42 -8.73 -14.22
CA THR A 209 -6.56 -8.77 -12.75
C THR A 209 -7.84 -8.05 -12.32
N ALA A 210 -8.12 -6.87 -12.84
CA ALA A 210 -9.33 -6.13 -12.52
C ALA A 210 -10.59 -6.88 -12.98
N THR A 211 -10.60 -7.41 -14.20
CA THR A 211 -11.74 -8.15 -14.77
C THR A 211 -12.01 -9.45 -13.99
N CYS A 212 -10.98 -10.23 -13.68
CA CYS A 212 -11.15 -11.44 -12.87
C CYS A 212 -11.66 -11.11 -11.46
N SER A 213 -11.13 -10.04 -10.85
CA SER A 213 -11.62 -9.56 -9.56
C SER A 213 -13.09 -9.19 -9.60
N LEU A 214 -13.52 -8.45 -10.63
CA LEU A 214 -14.93 -8.12 -10.85
C LEU A 214 -15.79 -9.38 -10.94
N ILE A 215 -15.44 -10.31 -11.82
CA ILE A 215 -16.19 -11.55 -12.05
C ILE A 215 -16.31 -12.34 -10.74
N PHE A 216 -15.19 -12.58 -10.05
CA PHE A 216 -15.20 -13.36 -8.83
C PHE A 216 -15.94 -12.65 -7.68
N MET A 217 -15.83 -11.33 -7.56
CA MET A 217 -16.60 -10.55 -6.57
C MET A 217 -18.11 -10.66 -6.83
N TRP A 218 -18.53 -10.55 -8.09
CA TRP A 218 -19.92 -10.68 -8.48
C TRP A 218 -20.49 -12.09 -8.24
N LEU A 219 -19.72 -13.12 -8.56
CA LEU A 219 -20.11 -14.52 -8.32
C LEU A 219 -20.17 -14.83 -6.81
N THR A 220 -19.20 -14.35 -6.05
CA THR A 220 -19.07 -14.69 -4.62
C THR A 220 -20.05 -13.90 -3.74
N SER A 221 -20.34 -12.66 -4.06
CA SER A 221 -21.26 -11.83 -3.27
C SER A 221 -22.72 -12.29 -3.40
N GLY A 222 -23.10 -12.83 -4.55
CA GLY A 222 -24.48 -13.22 -4.86
C GLY A 222 -25.46 -12.04 -4.96
N TRP A 223 -25.04 -10.84 -4.56
CA TRP A 223 -25.84 -9.62 -4.63
C TRP A 223 -25.94 -9.10 -6.07
N ARG A 224 -27.11 -8.53 -6.41
CA ARG A 224 -27.32 -7.89 -7.71
C ARG A 224 -27.94 -6.51 -7.50
N PRO A 225 -27.44 -5.49 -8.21
CA PRO A 225 -28.02 -4.15 -8.17
C PRO A 225 -29.39 -4.12 -8.88
N ASN A 226 -30.35 -3.50 -8.24
CA ASN A 226 -31.64 -3.16 -8.85
C ASN A 226 -31.54 -1.84 -9.62
N LEU A 227 -32.66 -1.34 -10.17
CA LEU A 227 -32.71 0.00 -10.76
C LEU A 227 -32.57 1.08 -9.66
N PRO A 228 -31.94 2.21 -9.96
CA PRO A 228 -31.76 3.28 -8.99
C PRO A 228 -33.09 3.87 -8.53
N SER A 229 -33.23 4.13 -7.24
CA SER A 229 -34.44 4.72 -6.63
C SER A 229 -34.21 6.17 -6.20
N ARG A 230 -35.22 7.05 -6.38
CA ARG A 230 -35.08 8.49 -6.13
C ARG A 230 -34.97 8.88 -4.64
N ASN A 231 -35.46 8.09 -3.70
CA ASN A 231 -35.59 8.44 -2.27
C ASN A 231 -34.78 7.57 -1.33
N SER A 232 -33.53 7.25 -1.65
CA SER A 232 -32.69 6.35 -0.85
C SER A 232 -31.89 7.03 0.29
N GLY A 233 -31.91 8.37 0.40
CA GLY A 233 -31.18 9.07 1.48
C GLY A 233 -29.66 8.98 1.41
N VAL A 234 -29.04 8.83 0.24
CA VAL A 234 -27.58 8.66 0.06
C VAL A 234 -26.78 9.98 0.05
N LYS A 235 -27.42 11.15 -0.02
CA LYS A 235 -26.72 12.46 -0.10
C LYS A 235 -25.67 12.69 1.00
N PRO A 236 -25.93 12.42 2.29
CA PRO A 236 -24.92 12.59 3.35
C PRO A 236 -23.71 11.66 3.18
N LEU A 237 -23.94 10.47 2.62
CA LEU A 237 -22.89 9.48 2.36
C LEU A 237 -21.94 9.93 1.26
N VAL A 238 -22.47 10.49 0.20
CA VAL A 238 -21.69 11.04 -0.92
C VAL A 238 -20.86 12.25 -0.49
N SER A 239 -21.46 13.17 0.29
CA SER A 239 -20.75 14.35 0.80
C SER A 239 -19.57 13.97 1.70
N PHE A 240 -19.76 13.01 2.60
CA PHE A 240 -18.68 12.50 3.46
C PHE A 240 -17.51 11.91 2.63
N GLY A 241 -17.84 11.08 1.64
CA GLY A 241 -16.84 10.45 0.78
C GLY A 241 -16.06 11.45 -0.07
N ALA A 242 -16.71 12.50 -0.58
CA ALA A 242 -16.05 13.51 -1.41
C ALA A 242 -14.96 14.31 -0.65
N HIS A 243 -15.20 14.66 0.62
CA HIS A 243 -14.19 15.35 1.44
C HIS A 243 -12.98 14.47 1.72
N LEU A 244 -13.19 13.17 1.96
CA LEU A 244 -12.11 12.22 2.19
C LEU A 244 -11.24 12.06 0.92
N SER A 245 -11.87 11.93 -0.24
CA SER A 245 -11.16 11.77 -1.52
C SER A 245 -10.31 12.98 -1.90
N LEU A 246 -10.72 14.20 -1.52
CA LEU A 246 -9.92 15.40 -1.80
C LEU A 246 -8.59 15.43 -1.01
N ALA A 247 -8.62 15.00 0.25
CA ALA A 247 -7.41 14.88 1.06
C ALA A 247 -6.44 13.82 0.50
N ASP A 248 -6.99 12.68 0.08
CA ASP A 248 -6.22 11.60 -0.55
C ASP A 248 -5.61 12.03 -1.90
N PHE A 249 -6.32 12.87 -2.66
CA PHE A 249 -5.79 13.40 -3.93
C PHE A 249 -4.50 14.20 -3.75
N VAL A 250 -4.44 15.09 -2.76
CA VAL A 250 -3.23 15.87 -2.47
C VAL A 250 -2.07 14.95 -2.10
N GLY A 251 -2.34 13.91 -1.32
CA GLY A 251 -1.35 12.88 -0.96
C GLY A 251 -0.82 12.13 -2.18
N GLN A 252 -1.71 11.67 -3.05
CA GLN A 252 -1.35 10.92 -4.26
C GLN A 252 -0.63 11.80 -5.30
N PHE A 253 -1.00 13.08 -5.39
CA PHE A 253 -0.28 14.02 -6.23
C PHE A 253 1.19 14.13 -5.82
N SER A 254 1.44 14.34 -4.54
CA SER A 254 2.82 14.40 -4.01
C SER A 254 3.58 13.08 -4.20
N ALA A 255 2.90 11.94 -4.02
CA ALA A 255 3.51 10.62 -4.10
C ALA A 255 3.88 10.18 -5.53
N ASN A 256 3.20 10.72 -6.57
CA ASN A 256 3.43 10.34 -7.96
C ASN A 256 4.08 11.46 -8.80
N SER A 257 4.36 12.62 -8.20
CA SER A 257 4.96 13.76 -8.90
C SER A 257 6.36 13.45 -9.45
N ASP A 258 7.14 12.59 -8.77
CA ASP A 258 8.43 12.09 -9.25
C ASP A 258 8.30 11.36 -10.59
N SER A 259 7.35 10.44 -10.68
CA SER A 259 7.13 9.64 -11.88
C SER A 259 6.67 10.50 -13.06
N ILE A 260 5.83 11.52 -12.79
CA ILE A 260 5.37 12.46 -13.80
C ILE A 260 6.54 13.32 -14.31
N LEU A 261 7.33 13.88 -13.42
CA LEU A 261 8.47 14.70 -13.77
C LEU A 261 9.53 13.90 -14.52
N LEU A 262 9.91 12.72 -14.01
CA LEU A 262 10.90 11.87 -14.66
C LEU A 262 10.46 11.40 -16.05
N GLY A 263 9.20 11.01 -16.19
CA GLY A 263 8.64 10.64 -17.48
C GLY A 263 8.69 11.78 -18.48
N ARG A 264 8.38 13.02 -18.05
CA ARG A 264 8.38 14.21 -18.92
C ARG A 264 9.76 14.62 -19.37
N PHE A 265 10.74 14.64 -18.46
CA PHE A 265 12.06 15.19 -18.74
C PHE A 265 13.06 14.14 -19.26
N PHE A 266 12.92 12.88 -18.86
CA PHE A 266 13.92 11.84 -19.19
C PHE A 266 13.34 10.68 -19.99
N GLY A 267 12.01 10.59 -20.16
CA GLY A 267 11.36 9.57 -20.96
C GLY A 267 11.18 8.22 -20.26
N ALA A 268 10.74 7.22 -21.03
CA ALA A 268 10.28 5.95 -20.48
C ALA A 268 11.39 5.08 -19.85
N SER A 269 12.56 4.95 -20.49
CA SER A 269 13.59 4.03 -20.00
C SER A 269 14.15 4.44 -18.61
N PRO A 270 14.55 5.69 -18.37
CA PRO A 270 14.98 6.13 -17.03
C PRO A 270 13.87 6.04 -15.99
N LEU A 271 12.62 6.35 -16.35
CA LEU A 271 11.48 6.19 -15.45
C LEU A 271 11.27 4.71 -15.07
N GLY A 272 11.42 3.79 -16.03
CA GLY A 272 11.33 2.36 -15.75
C GLY A 272 12.37 1.88 -14.74
N LEU A 273 13.64 2.30 -14.92
CA LEU A 273 14.72 2.02 -13.96
C LEU A 273 14.41 2.57 -12.56
N TYR A 274 13.96 3.83 -12.50
CA TYR A 274 13.61 4.52 -11.26
C TYR A 274 12.46 3.82 -10.52
N THR A 275 11.34 3.59 -11.19
CA THR A 275 10.15 2.99 -10.56
C THR A 275 10.40 1.56 -10.10
N ARG A 276 11.19 0.78 -10.84
CA ARG A 276 11.54 -0.59 -10.42
C ARG A 276 12.49 -0.60 -9.24
N ALA A 277 13.50 0.27 -9.22
CA ALA A 277 14.37 0.45 -8.07
C ALA A 277 13.58 0.84 -6.80
N GLN A 278 12.65 1.78 -6.93
CA GLN A 278 11.77 2.23 -5.85
C GLN A 278 10.88 1.08 -5.33
N VAL A 279 10.17 0.39 -6.22
CA VAL A 279 9.22 -0.68 -5.86
C VAL A 279 9.92 -1.86 -5.20
N LEU A 280 11.13 -2.22 -5.66
CA LEU A 280 11.92 -3.32 -5.11
C LEU A 280 12.22 -3.13 -3.61
N LEU A 281 12.37 -1.89 -3.16
CA LEU A 281 12.63 -1.55 -1.76
C LEU A 281 11.37 -1.18 -0.99
N ALA A 282 10.49 -0.36 -1.57
CA ALA A 282 9.33 0.17 -0.87
C ALA A 282 8.32 -0.91 -0.50
N ARG A 283 8.11 -1.91 -1.36
CA ARG A 283 7.11 -2.97 -1.12
C ARG A 283 7.45 -3.83 0.11
N PRO A 284 8.66 -4.37 0.30
CA PRO A 284 9.03 -5.08 1.52
C PRO A 284 8.86 -4.24 2.78
N ILE A 285 9.25 -2.96 2.75
CA ILE A 285 9.14 -2.05 3.89
C ILE A 285 7.68 -1.82 4.27
N GLN A 286 6.80 -1.61 3.30
CA GLN A 286 5.36 -1.45 3.55
C GLN A 286 4.74 -2.70 4.20
N GLN A 287 5.18 -3.89 3.82
CA GLN A 287 4.71 -5.14 4.44
C GLN A 287 5.10 -5.26 5.93
N ILE A 288 6.16 -4.58 6.34
CA ILE A 288 6.59 -4.52 7.75
C ILE A 288 5.77 -3.44 8.50
N ILE A 289 5.60 -2.27 7.92
CA ILE A 289 4.96 -1.11 8.56
C ILE A 289 3.45 -1.33 8.75
N THR A 290 2.75 -1.84 7.74
CA THR A 290 1.28 -1.92 7.74
C THR A 290 0.70 -2.75 8.90
N PRO A 291 1.19 -3.97 9.22
CA PRO A 291 0.70 -4.73 10.36
C PRO A 291 0.96 -4.02 11.70
N ILE A 292 2.09 -3.32 11.81
CA ILE A 292 2.45 -2.58 13.03
C ILE A 292 1.47 -1.42 13.24
N ASN A 293 1.14 -0.66 12.20
CA ASN A 293 0.16 0.43 12.25
C ASN A 293 -1.20 -0.07 12.76
N ASN A 294 -1.69 -1.18 12.20
CA ASN A 294 -3.00 -1.74 12.52
C ASN A 294 -3.15 -2.17 14.00
N VAL A 295 -2.03 -2.53 14.65
CA VAL A 295 -2.02 -2.93 16.07
C VAL A 295 -1.71 -1.74 16.97
N LEU A 296 -0.76 -0.91 16.59
CA LEU A 296 -0.20 0.09 17.49
C LEU A 296 -1.12 1.31 17.66
N ILE A 297 -1.77 1.77 16.59
CA ILE A 297 -2.65 2.94 16.64
C ILE A 297 -3.79 2.73 17.65
N PRO A 298 -4.56 1.62 17.65
CA PRO A 298 -5.57 1.37 18.66
C PRO A 298 -5.02 1.23 20.10
N VAL A 299 -3.84 0.63 20.25
CA VAL A 299 -3.18 0.51 21.56
C VAL A 299 -2.81 1.87 22.12
N LEU A 300 -2.17 2.72 21.31
CA LEU A 300 -1.79 4.08 21.70
C LEU A 300 -3.01 4.96 22.00
N SER A 301 -4.09 4.82 21.22
CA SER A 301 -5.35 5.56 21.46
C SER A 301 -5.95 5.26 22.84
N ARG A 302 -5.84 4.01 23.31
CA ARG A 302 -6.30 3.64 24.67
C ARG A 302 -5.41 4.18 25.78
N LEU A 303 -4.15 4.48 25.47
CA LEU A 303 -3.16 4.98 26.44
C LEU A 303 -3.06 6.52 26.45
N GLN A 304 -3.85 7.24 25.67
CA GLN A 304 -3.74 8.70 25.50
C GLN A 304 -3.87 9.50 26.81
N HIS A 305 -4.54 8.94 27.83
CA HIS A 305 -4.74 9.59 29.12
C HIS A 305 -3.62 9.29 30.14
N ASP A 306 -2.67 8.37 29.84
CA ASP A 306 -1.51 8.05 30.66
C ASP A 306 -0.23 8.41 29.88
N ALA A 307 0.28 9.62 30.08
CA ALA A 307 1.40 10.17 29.33
C ALA A 307 2.67 9.29 29.40
N ASP A 308 2.96 8.71 30.58
CA ASP A 308 4.17 7.91 30.79
C ASP A 308 4.08 6.54 30.13
N ARG A 309 2.92 5.88 30.25
CA ARG A 309 2.66 4.61 29.56
C ARG A 309 2.61 4.79 28.06
N TYR A 310 1.97 5.86 27.57
CA TYR A 310 1.94 6.21 26.16
C TYR A 310 3.36 6.35 25.61
N ARG A 311 4.17 7.22 26.23
CA ARG A 311 5.56 7.50 25.82
C ARG A 311 6.41 6.23 25.81
N ARG A 312 6.36 5.41 26.88
CA ARG A 312 7.11 4.14 26.95
C ARG A 312 6.69 3.16 25.86
N SER A 313 5.38 2.99 25.62
CA SER A 313 4.87 2.08 24.59
C SER A 313 5.23 2.56 23.18
N TYR A 314 5.11 3.87 22.94
CA TYR A 314 5.49 4.50 21.69
C TYR A 314 6.99 4.32 21.39
N MET A 315 7.87 4.65 22.35
CA MET A 315 9.32 4.54 22.15
C MET A 315 9.80 3.10 21.95
N ARG A 316 9.15 2.13 22.60
CA ARG A 316 9.43 0.70 22.34
C ARG A 316 9.05 0.30 20.91
N ALA A 317 7.88 0.69 20.44
CA ALA A 317 7.44 0.42 19.08
C ALA A 317 8.34 1.13 18.05
N TYR A 318 8.68 2.39 18.31
CA TYR A 318 9.66 3.16 17.53
C TYR A 318 10.97 2.39 17.39
N GLY A 319 11.59 2.00 18.51
CA GLY A 319 12.86 1.30 18.49
C GLY A 319 12.80 -0.04 17.75
N THR A 320 11.72 -0.80 17.92
CA THR A 320 11.54 -2.08 17.21
C THR A 320 11.42 -1.87 15.70
N LEU A 321 10.60 -0.90 15.25
CA LEU A 321 10.44 -0.61 13.82
C LEU A 321 11.74 -0.06 13.22
N ALA A 322 12.40 0.88 13.91
CA ALA A 322 13.67 1.45 13.47
C ALA A 322 14.75 0.36 13.32
N LEU A 323 14.84 -0.54 14.31
CA LEU A 323 15.79 -1.66 14.28
C LEU A 323 15.60 -2.54 13.05
N ILE A 324 14.37 -2.95 12.76
CA ILE A 324 14.06 -3.84 11.64
C ILE A 324 14.30 -3.14 10.30
N VAL A 325 13.72 -1.94 10.12
CA VAL A 325 13.77 -1.28 8.81
C VAL A 325 15.14 -0.68 8.52
N PHE A 326 15.83 -0.13 9.52
CA PHE A 326 17.19 0.39 9.33
C PHE A 326 18.19 -0.72 9.00
N SER A 327 18.10 -1.85 9.70
CA SER A 327 18.95 -3.02 9.39
C SER A 327 18.68 -3.56 8.00
N PHE A 328 17.40 -3.66 7.60
CA PHE A 328 17.01 -4.08 6.26
C PHE A 328 17.53 -3.11 5.19
N ALA A 329 17.36 -1.79 5.38
CA ALA A 329 17.82 -0.78 4.44
C ALA A 329 19.37 -0.77 4.33
N ALA A 330 20.10 -0.92 5.45
CA ALA A 330 21.55 -1.01 5.48
C ALA A 330 22.08 -2.23 4.71
N MET A 331 21.46 -3.39 4.93
CA MET A 331 21.76 -4.61 4.19
C MET A 331 21.50 -4.42 2.68
N CYS A 332 20.34 -3.85 2.32
CA CYS A 332 19.99 -3.58 0.92
C CYS A 332 20.95 -2.60 0.25
N LEU A 333 21.48 -1.61 0.98
CA LEU A 333 22.48 -0.69 0.47
C LEU A 333 23.78 -1.42 0.08
N ALA A 334 24.30 -2.25 0.98
CA ALA A 334 25.52 -3.01 0.75
C ALA A 334 25.36 -4.06 -0.36
N LEU A 335 24.16 -4.64 -0.48
CA LEU A 335 23.82 -5.65 -1.49
C LEU A 335 23.11 -5.07 -2.73
N SER A 336 23.18 -3.75 -2.97
CA SER A 336 22.44 -3.10 -4.06
C SER A 336 22.71 -3.73 -5.43
N LYS A 337 23.98 -4.03 -5.77
CA LYS A 337 24.35 -4.68 -7.03
C LYS A 337 23.84 -6.14 -7.10
N PRO A 338 24.12 -7.02 -6.14
CA PRO A 338 23.59 -8.38 -6.15
C PRO A 338 22.07 -8.45 -6.20
N LEU A 339 21.36 -7.60 -5.40
CA LEU A 339 19.89 -7.58 -5.37
C LEU A 339 19.28 -7.22 -6.74
N VAL A 340 19.74 -6.15 -7.34
CA VAL A 340 19.21 -5.70 -8.64
C VAL A 340 19.50 -6.75 -9.72
N LEU A 341 20.73 -7.25 -9.80
CA LEU A 341 21.12 -8.20 -10.87
C LEU A 341 20.48 -9.59 -10.70
N VAL A 342 20.32 -10.07 -9.46
CA VAL A 342 19.69 -11.38 -9.20
C VAL A 342 18.18 -11.30 -9.39
N ILE A 343 17.52 -10.25 -8.91
CA ILE A 343 16.05 -10.16 -8.97
C ILE A 343 15.58 -9.67 -10.35
N LEU A 344 16.11 -8.56 -10.82
CA LEU A 344 15.63 -7.94 -12.07
C LEU A 344 16.42 -8.42 -13.31
N GLY A 345 17.70 -8.73 -13.15
CA GLY A 345 18.55 -9.19 -14.24
C GLY A 345 19.52 -8.12 -14.80
N PRO A 346 20.43 -8.51 -15.72
CA PRO A 346 21.49 -7.63 -16.23
C PRO A 346 20.99 -6.38 -16.97
N LYS A 347 19.85 -6.46 -17.65
CA LYS A 347 19.21 -5.31 -18.35
C LYS A 347 18.93 -4.12 -17.41
N TRP A 348 18.89 -4.39 -16.10
CA TRP A 348 18.55 -3.42 -15.06
C TRP A 348 19.78 -2.85 -14.33
N ALA A 349 20.99 -3.06 -14.86
CA ALA A 349 22.21 -2.55 -14.22
C ALA A 349 22.16 -1.03 -13.95
N GLY A 350 21.50 -0.24 -14.80
CA GLY A 350 21.28 1.19 -14.60
C GLY A 350 20.40 1.53 -13.38
N ALA A 351 19.66 0.57 -12.81
CA ALA A 351 18.88 0.75 -11.60
C ALA A 351 19.70 0.62 -10.31
N ILE A 352 20.94 0.09 -10.37
CA ILE A 352 21.78 -0.14 -9.19
C ILE A 352 22.02 1.15 -8.38
N PRO A 353 22.51 2.26 -9.00
CA PRO A 353 22.74 3.49 -8.24
C PRO A 353 21.43 4.13 -7.74
N LEU A 354 20.34 4.00 -8.48
CA LEU A 354 19.01 4.46 -8.05
C LEU A 354 18.54 3.67 -6.82
N PHE A 355 18.68 2.35 -6.84
CA PHE A 355 18.33 1.48 -5.73
C PHE A 355 19.15 1.80 -4.48
N ALA A 356 20.46 2.00 -4.62
CA ALA A 356 21.33 2.39 -3.53
C ALA A 356 20.88 3.72 -2.88
N MET A 357 20.53 4.73 -3.67
CA MET A 357 20.00 5.99 -3.13
C MET A 357 18.61 5.82 -2.49
N PHE A 358 17.73 4.99 -3.04
CA PHE A 358 16.44 4.69 -2.41
C PHE A 358 16.59 4.02 -1.05
N THR A 359 17.64 3.25 -0.78
CA THR A 359 17.87 2.68 0.56
C THR A 359 18.10 3.76 1.61
N ILE A 360 18.71 4.89 1.24
CA ILE A 360 18.86 6.05 2.12
C ILE A 360 17.51 6.74 2.35
N VAL A 361 16.71 6.93 1.29
CA VAL A 361 15.33 7.43 1.41
C VAL A 361 14.48 6.54 2.30
N ALA A 362 14.67 5.23 2.22
CA ALA A 362 13.93 4.24 3.01
C ALA A 362 14.11 4.38 4.52
N ILE A 363 15.18 5.01 5.01
CA ILE A 363 15.35 5.35 6.42
C ILE A 363 14.28 6.35 6.87
N SER A 364 13.90 7.30 6.00
CA SER A 364 12.93 8.34 6.33
C SER A 364 11.47 7.87 6.35
N GLN A 365 11.13 6.78 5.65
CA GLN A 365 9.75 6.28 5.56
C GLN A 365 9.18 5.80 6.91
N PRO A 366 9.86 4.91 7.68
CA PRO A 366 9.37 4.48 8.97
C PRO A 366 9.29 5.64 9.97
N LEU A 367 10.19 6.62 9.85
CA LEU A 367 10.19 7.82 10.70
C LEU A 367 8.93 8.68 10.48
N SER A 368 8.46 8.78 9.24
CA SER A 368 7.19 9.44 8.92
C SER A 368 5.99 8.64 9.44
N ALA A 369 5.99 7.31 9.29
CA ALA A 369 4.94 6.45 9.81
C ALA A 369 4.83 6.53 11.34
N ILE A 370 5.95 6.54 12.04
CA ILE A 370 6.03 6.70 13.49
C ILE A 370 5.38 8.01 13.95
N CYS A 371 5.58 9.13 13.23
CA CYS A 371 4.95 10.41 13.55
C CYS A 371 3.43 10.37 13.29
N SER A 372 2.96 9.64 12.27
CA SER A 372 1.52 9.47 12.03
C SER A 372 0.81 8.79 13.19
N TRP A 373 1.47 7.85 13.89
CA TRP A 373 0.89 7.22 15.09
C TRP A 373 0.50 8.24 16.19
N ILE A 374 1.32 9.30 16.35
CA ILE A 374 1.03 10.38 17.31
C ILE A 374 -0.24 11.12 16.91
N TYR A 375 -0.34 11.50 15.63
CA TYR A 375 -1.49 12.26 15.14
C TYR A 375 -2.79 11.46 15.23
N GLU A 376 -2.76 10.22 14.75
CA GLU A 376 -3.93 9.35 14.65
C GLU A 376 -4.41 8.90 16.03
N SER A 377 -3.49 8.51 16.94
CA SER A 377 -3.88 8.03 18.28
C SER A 377 -4.33 9.14 19.22
N GLN A 378 -3.93 10.39 18.99
CA GLN A 378 -4.31 11.56 19.80
C GLN A 378 -5.39 12.44 19.15
N GLY A 379 -5.91 12.06 17.97
CA GLY A 379 -6.91 12.85 17.25
C GLY A 379 -6.39 14.21 16.72
N ARG A 380 -5.08 14.35 16.48
CA ARG A 380 -4.41 15.59 16.06
C ARG A 380 -4.49 15.79 14.53
N GLY A 381 -5.69 15.75 13.96
CA GLY A 381 -5.89 15.83 12.51
C GLY A 381 -5.35 17.11 11.85
N LYS A 382 -5.40 18.26 12.54
CA LYS A 382 -4.83 19.52 12.02
C LYS A 382 -3.31 19.43 11.88
N ASP A 383 -2.61 18.85 12.86
CA ASP A 383 -1.16 18.66 12.80
C ASP A 383 -0.78 17.65 11.73
N GLN A 384 -1.56 16.60 11.54
CA GLN A 384 -1.39 15.63 10.47
C GLN A 384 -1.50 16.30 9.09
N LEU A 385 -2.54 17.12 8.87
CA LEU A 385 -2.71 17.86 7.62
C LEU A 385 -1.54 18.81 7.37
N THR A 386 -1.13 19.59 8.38
CA THR A 386 0.02 20.50 8.30
C THR A 386 1.30 19.74 7.93
N ASN A 387 1.52 18.58 8.58
CA ASN A 387 2.67 17.72 8.30
C ASN A 387 2.64 17.18 6.85
N HIS A 388 1.50 16.67 6.39
CA HIS A 388 1.38 16.13 5.02
C HIS A 388 1.60 17.24 3.97
N THR A 389 1.05 18.43 4.20
CA THR A 389 1.20 19.55 3.29
C THR A 389 2.65 20.05 3.24
N ALA A 390 3.27 20.29 4.40
CA ALA A 390 4.66 20.74 4.47
C ALA A 390 5.62 19.68 3.90
N ALA A 391 5.47 18.42 4.29
CA ALA A 391 6.29 17.33 3.77
C ALA A 391 6.10 17.11 2.26
N GLY A 392 4.88 17.26 1.76
CA GLY A 392 4.57 17.16 0.33
C GLY A 392 5.24 18.27 -0.49
N LEU A 393 5.13 19.51 -0.06
CA LEU A 393 5.77 20.65 -0.73
C LEU A 393 7.31 20.51 -0.75
N VAL A 394 7.91 20.13 0.37
CA VAL A 394 9.36 19.88 0.47
C VAL A 394 9.77 18.72 -0.45
N THR A 395 8.97 17.67 -0.55
CA THR A 395 9.23 16.54 -1.43
C THR A 395 9.18 16.95 -2.91
N ILE A 396 8.15 17.69 -3.33
CA ILE A 396 8.04 18.18 -4.72
C ILE A 396 9.19 19.12 -5.05
N ALA A 397 9.54 20.04 -4.15
CA ALA A 397 10.68 20.94 -4.33
C ALA A 397 12.00 20.15 -4.49
N SER A 398 12.18 19.06 -3.73
CA SER A 398 13.37 18.22 -3.86
C SER A 398 13.44 17.53 -5.23
N PHE A 399 12.31 17.10 -5.79
CA PHE A 399 12.28 16.52 -7.14
C PHE A 399 12.67 17.54 -8.20
N VAL A 400 12.07 18.75 -8.14
CA VAL A 400 12.38 19.83 -9.09
C VAL A 400 13.86 20.21 -9.03
N LEU A 401 14.43 20.34 -7.84
CA LEU A 401 15.87 20.59 -7.67
C LEU A 401 16.72 19.48 -8.27
N GLY A 402 16.34 18.22 -8.03
CA GLY A 402 17.06 17.04 -8.49
C GLY A 402 17.06 16.83 -10.00
N LEU A 403 16.08 17.40 -10.74
CA LEU A 403 15.95 17.24 -12.20
C LEU A 403 17.22 17.66 -12.96
N HIS A 404 17.98 18.64 -12.48
CA HIS A 404 19.21 19.11 -13.13
C HIS A 404 20.29 18.02 -13.23
N TRP A 405 20.29 17.06 -12.34
CA TRP A 405 21.27 15.95 -12.30
C TRP A 405 20.71 14.61 -12.75
N GLY A 406 19.58 14.61 -13.46
CA GLY A 406 18.97 13.40 -13.96
C GLY A 406 18.23 12.56 -12.92
N PRO A 407 17.81 11.32 -13.24
CA PRO A 407 17.07 10.44 -12.32
C PRO A 407 17.81 10.16 -11.01
N ILE A 408 19.14 10.04 -11.05
CA ILE A 408 19.98 9.87 -9.84
C ILE A 408 19.90 11.13 -9.00
N GLY A 409 19.97 12.32 -9.60
CA GLY A 409 19.84 13.59 -8.93
C GLY A 409 18.50 13.74 -8.20
N VAL A 410 17.40 13.31 -8.80
CA VAL A 410 16.06 13.34 -8.18
C VAL A 410 16.03 12.49 -6.91
N VAL A 411 16.56 11.25 -6.94
CA VAL A 411 16.60 10.40 -5.74
C VAL A 411 17.58 10.93 -4.70
N THR A 412 18.75 11.40 -5.13
CA THR A 412 19.76 11.98 -4.20
C THR A 412 19.23 13.22 -3.51
N SER A 413 18.61 14.13 -4.28
CA SER A 413 17.97 15.32 -3.71
C SER A 413 16.87 14.93 -2.73
N LEU A 414 16.02 13.94 -3.08
CA LEU A 414 15.01 13.40 -2.18
C LEU A 414 15.64 12.84 -0.89
N ALA A 415 16.72 12.07 -0.99
CA ALA A 415 17.40 11.49 0.17
C ALA A 415 17.94 12.58 1.11
N VAL A 416 18.66 13.54 0.56
CA VAL A 416 19.27 14.66 1.31
C VAL A 416 18.18 15.53 1.95
N VAL A 417 17.20 15.97 1.17
CA VAL A 417 16.12 16.85 1.64
C VAL A 417 15.22 16.11 2.65
N SER A 418 14.98 14.81 2.47
CA SER A 418 14.19 14.02 3.42
C SER A 418 14.85 13.92 4.80
N LEU A 419 16.17 13.80 4.87
CA LEU A 419 16.89 13.68 6.14
C LEU A 419 17.19 15.06 6.77
N ILE A 420 17.57 16.06 5.97
CA ILE A 420 18.06 17.34 6.47
C ILE A 420 16.93 18.36 6.69
N ILE A 421 15.89 18.34 5.85
CA ILE A 421 14.81 19.36 5.91
C ILE A 421 13.50 18.72 6.38
N ARG A 422 13.04 17.65 5.70
CA ARG A 422 11.74 17.05 5.96
C ARG A 422 11.68 16.42 7.35
N LEU A 423 12.69 15.64 7.75
CA LEU A 423 12.70 14.95 9.04
C LEU A 423 12.65 15.91 10.24
N PRO A 424 13.45 17.00 10.31
CA PRO A 424 13.31 18.02 11.35
C PRO A 424 11.91 18.64 11.42
N ILE A 425 11.31 18.98 10.28
CA ILE A 425 9.95 19.53 10.22
C ILE A 425 8.93 18.55 10.79
N VAL A 426 8.98 17.30 10.34
CA VAL A 426 8.07 16.23 10.79
C VAL A 426 8.22 15.99 12.29
N TYR A 427 9.44 15.93 12.81
CA TYR A 427 9.71 15.73 14.23
C TYR A 427 9.29 16.91 15.08
N TYR A 428 9.47 18.14 14.60
CA TYR A 428 9.01 19.34 15.28
C TYR A 428 7.49 19.37 15.40
N ILE A 429 6.76 19.13 14.29
CA ILE A 429 5.29 19.13 14.30
C ILE A 429 4.74 18.02 15.21
N ALA A 430 5.34 16.82 15.16
CA ALA A 430 4.89 15.69 15.98
C ALA A 430 5.17 15.91 17.46
N GLY A 431 6.35 16.40 17.80
CA GLY A 431 6.85 16.50 19.17
C GLY A 431 6.58 17.83 19.88
N ARG A 432 5.96 18.83 19.21
CA ARG A 432 5.66 20.14 19.83
C ARG A 432 4.57 20.10 20.88
N SER A 433 3.71 19.08 20.85
CA SER A 433 2.63 18.89 21.82
C SER A 433 2.42 17.39 22.11
N GLY A 434 1.93 17.08 23.32
CA GLY A 434 1.66 15.70 23.73
C GLY A 434 2.79 15.05 24.55
N PRO A 435 2.64 13.75 24.88
CA PRO A 435 3.55 13.03 25.79
C PRO A 435 4.91 12.69 25.17
N VAL A 436 5.02 12.66 23.83
CA VAL A 436 6.29 12.40 23.11
C VAL A 436 6.85 13.72 22.63
N LYS A 437 8.07 14.02 23.05
CA LYS A 437 8.76 15.29 22.71
C LYS A 437 9.65 15.11 21.47
N THR A 438 9.94 16.22 20.78
CA THR A 438 10.88 16.25 19.64
C THR A 438 12.24 15.65 20.01
N SER A 439 12.73 15.87 21.25
CA SER A 439 13.98 15.29 21.74
C SER A 439 13.94 13.75 21.80
N ASP A 440 12.77 13.16 22.12
CA ASP A 440 12.62 11.70 22.16
C ASP A 440 12.73 11.10 20.76
N LEU A 441 12.14 11.76 19.77
CA LEU A 441 12.20 11.34 18.37
C LEU A 441 13.63 11.38 17.83
N TRP A 442 14.35 12.50 18.08
CA TRP A 442 15.75 12.60 17.71
C TRP A 442 16.65 11.58 18.42
N MET A 443 16.44 11.39 19.72
CA MET A 443 17.18 10.43 20.50
C MET A 443 16.90 9.00 20.04
N GLY A 444 15.64 8.70 19.65
CA GLY A 444 15.27 7.45 18.99
C GLY A 444 16.03 7.22 17.69
N PHE A 445 16.09 8.22 16.82
CA PHE A 445 16.82 8.15 15.55
C PHE A 445 18.32 7.94 15.77
N LEU A 446 18.96 8.85 16.51
CA LEU A 446 20.41 8.84 16.70
C LEU A 446 20.92 7.59 17.43
N SER A 447 20.12 7.04 18.37
CA SER A 447 20.53 5.83 19.08
C SER A 447 20.54 4.56 18.22
N HIS A 448 19.79 4.53 17.10
CA HIS A 448 19.76 3.40 16.18
C HIS A 448 20.69 3.57 14.96
N LEU A 449 21.22 4.78 14.74
CA LEU A 449 22.13 5.06 13.63
C LEU A 449 23.44 4.22 13.66
N PRO A 450 24.11 4.01 14.82
CA PRO A 450 25.29 3.14 14.88
C PRO A 450 24.99 1.70 14.44
N CYS A 451 23.80 1.20 14.76
CA CYS A 451 23.37 -0.14 14.33
C CYS A 451 23.22 -0.23 12.81
N TRP A 452 22.64 0.80 12.19
CA TRP A 452 22.55 0.88 10.73
C TRP A 452 23.93 0.88 10.08
N VAL A 453 24.85 1.73 10.58
CA VAL A 453 26.24 1.79 10.09
C VAL A 453 26.92 0.43 10.28
N GLY A 454 26.75 -0.22 11.43
CA GLY A 454 27.35 -1.51 11.73
C GLY A 454 26.87 -2.62 10.78
N VAL A 455 25.55 -2.73 10.55
CA VAL A 455 25.01 -3.71 9.58
C VAL A 455 25.51 -3.42 8.17
N PHE A 456 25.55 -2.15 7.77
CA PHE A 456 26.10 -1.77 6.46
C PHE A 456 27.56 -2.19 6.31
N LEU A 457 28.43 -1.83 7.26
CA LEU A 457 29.87 -2.14 7.20
C LEU A 457 30.14 -3.65 7.22
N MET A 458 29.45 -4.39 8.08
CA MET A 458 29.62 -5.85 8.16
C MET A 458 29.15 -6.55 6.89
N THR A 459 27.99 -6.11 6.33
CA THR A 459 27.52 -6.65 5.05
C THR A 459 28.44 -6.27 3.89
N ALA A 460 28.92 -5.03 3.84
CA ALA A 460 29.85 -4.56 2.81
C ALA A 460 31.19 -5.28 2.87
N LEU A 461 31.71 -5.55 4.08
CA LEU A 461 32.91 -6.36 4.29
C LEU A 461 32.69 -7.78 3.77
N ALA A 462 31.59 -8.42 4.13
CA ALA A 462 31.26 -9.76 3.63
C ALA A 462 31.14 -9.78 2.09
N VAL A 463 30.55 -8.78 1.47
CA VAL A 463 30.49 -8.64 -0.01
C VAL A 463 31.90 -8.49 -0.60
N ARG A 464 32.78 -7.73 0.02
CA ARG A 464 34.16 -7.60 -0.46
C ARG A 464 34.94 -8.92 -0.36
N LEU A 465 34.80 -9.64 0.75
CA LEU A 465 35.48 -10.93 0.95
C LEU A 465 34.99 -12.00 -0.03
N LEU A 466 33.72 -11.99 -0.38
CA LEU A 466 33.08 -12.91 -1.32
C LEU A 466 32.97 -12.31 -2.75
N GLY A 467 33.73 -11.28 -3.07
CA GLY A 467 33.64 -10.56 -4.34
C GLY A 467 33.87 -11.40 -5.60
N HIS A 468 34.60 -12.52 -5.45
CA HIS A 468 34.85 -13.47 -6.54
C HIS A 468 33.70 -14.45 -6.81
N HIS A 469 32.72 -14.53 -5.91
CA HIS A 469 31.57 -15.43 -6.05
C HIS A 469 30.42 -14.77 -6.81
N SER A 470 29.50 -15.60 -7.33
CA SER A 470 28.32 -15.13 -8.07
C SER A 470 27.44 -14.22 -7.19
N ASN A 471 26.70 -13.29 -7.85
CA ASN A 471 25.78 -12.39 -7.18
C ASN A 471 24.75 -13.13 -6.29
N LEU A 472 24.33 -14.34 -6.70
CA LEU A 472 23.40 -15.17 -5.93
C LEU A 472 24.04 -15.64 -4.61
N VAL A 473 25.30 -16.10 -4.65
CA VAL A 473 26.05 -16.53 -3.46
C VAL A 473 26.28 -15.36 -2.52
N GLN A 474 26.65 -14.19 -3.05
CA GLN A 474 26.76 -12.97 -2.26
C GLN A 474 25.45 -12.63 -1.55
N LEU A 475 24.31 -12.74 -2.24
CA LEU A 475 22.99 -12.45 -1.66
C LEU A 475 22.66 -13.42 -0.52
N LEU A 476 22.84 -14.72 -0.75
CA LEU A 476 22.46 -15.77 0.20
C LEU A 476 23.36 -15.85 1.45
N ILE A 477 24.62 -15.47 1.32
CA ILE A 477 25.59 -15.55 2.43
C ILE A 477 25.79 -14.19 3.09
N CYS A 478 26.07 -13.12 2.32
CA CYS A 478 26.43 -11.83 2.90
C CYS A 478 25.23 -11.15 3.57
N GLY A 479 24.00 -11.35 3.07
CA GLY A 479 22.80 -10.78 3.67
C GLY A 479 22.58 -11.31 5.11
N PRO A 480 22.35 -12.61 5.30
CA PRO A 480 22.22 -13.19 6.64
C PRO A 480 23.43 -12.96 7.54
N ALA A 481 24.65 -13.12 7.03
CA ALA A 481 25.88 -12.90 7.80
C ALA A 481 25.97 -11.45 8.30
N GLY A 482 25.69 -10.47 7.44
CA GLY A 482 25.69 -9.06 7.79
C GLY A 482 24.60 -8.69 8.80
N LEU A 483 23.40 -9.29 8.68
CA LEU A 483 22.34 -9.11 9.66
C LEU A 483 22.70 -9.73 11.01
N ILE A 484 23.24 -10.95 11.04
CA ILE A 484 23.64 -11.62 12.29
C ILE A 484 24.78 -10.84 12.97
N ALA A 485 25.87 -10.53 12.25
CA ALA A 485 26.99 -9.79 12.78
C ALA A 485 26.63 -8.37 13.20
N GLY A 486 25.80 -7.68 12.41
CA GLY A 486 25.29 -6.36 12.74
C GLY A 486 24.34 -6.38 13.93
N SER A 487 23.51 -7.45 14.07
CA SER A 487 22.63 -7.62 15.23
C SER A 487 23.41 -7.82 16.54
N ALA A 488 24.60 -8.42 16.48
CA ALA A 488 25.46 -8.51 17.65
C ALA A 488 25.87 -7.13 18.18
N LEU A 489 26.02 -6.13 17.30
CA LEU A 489 26.32 -4.76 17.69
C LEU A 489 25.15 -4.08 18.45
N PHE A 490 23.91 -4.57 18.28
CA PHE A 490 22.76 -4.03 19.02
C PHE A 490 22.89 -4.28 20.53
N LEU A 491 23.59 -5.34 20.92
CA LEU A 491 23.81 -5.67 22.33
C LEU A 491 24.78 -4.68 23.02
N LEU A 492 25.61 -3.97 22.25
CA LEU A 492 26.55 -2.98 22.76
C LEU A 492 25.89 -1.65 23.13
N PHE A 493 24.70 -1.34 22.57
CA PHE A 493 24.01 -0.09 22.79
C PHE A 493 22.74 -0.30 23.64
N PRO A 494 22.50 0.46 24.73
CA PRO A 494 21.42 0.18 25.68
C PRO A 494 20.02 0.16 25.03
N ARG A 495 19.68 1.18 24.23
CA ARG A 495 18.34 1.30 23.61
C ARG A 495 18.06 0.28 22.50
N PRO A 496 18.95 0.09 21.50
CA PRO A 496 18.80 -1.00 20.55
C PRO A 496 18.69 -2.37 21.22
N ARG A 497 19.47 -2.61 22.30
CA ARG A 497 19.39 -3.83 23.08
C ARG A 497 18.02 -4.04 23.73
N GLU A 498 17.44 -3.02 24.35
CA GLU A 498 16.07 -3.08 24.90
C GLU A 498 15.03 -3.36 23.82
N SER A 499 15.15 -2.70 22.66
CA SER A 499 14.27 -2.91 21.51
C SER A 499 14.38 -4.34 20.96
N ALA A 500 15.59 -4.89 20.88
CA ALA A 500 15.85 -6.27 20.42
C ALA A 500 15.28 -7.30 21.40
N PHE A 501 15.50 -7.14 22.72
CA PHE A 501 14.94 -8.05 23.72
C PHE A 501 13.43 -7.99 23.79
N PHE A 502 12.83 -6.81 23.62
CA PHE A 502 11.38 -6.68 23.55
C PHE A 502 10.79 -7.41 22.34
N ALA A 503 11.40 -7.24 21.16
CA ALA A 503 10.98 -7.94 19.94
C ALA A 503 11.11 -9.47 20.11
N ALA A 504 12.26 -9.95 20.59
CA ALA A 504 12.52 -11.37 20.81
C ALA A 504 11.57 -11.99 21.86
N GLY A 505 11.30 -11.28 22.97
CA GLY A 505 10.37 -11.72 24.00
C GLY A 505 8.94 -11.89 23.49
N LYS A 506 8.47 -11.01 22.60
CA LYS A 506 7.15 -11.15 21.98
C LYS A 506 7.08 -12.32 20.98
N VAL A 507 8.12 -12.53 20.22
CA VAL A 507 8.20 -13.68 19.29
C VAL A 507 8.23 -14.99 20.06
N SER A 508 9.05 -15.10 21.12
CA SER A 508 9.12 -16.31 21.94
C SER A 508 7.81 -16.58 22.71
N GLY A 509 7.13 -15.55 23.19
CA GLY A 509 5.83 -15.67 23.82
C GLY A 509 4.75 -16.15 22.85
N ALA A 510 4.73 -15.62 21.62
CA ALA A 510 3.81 -16.05 20.58
C ALA A 510 4.06 -17.50 20.10
N LEU A 511 5.33 -17.92 20.06
CA LEU A 511 5.70 -19.31 19.78
C LEU A 511 5.26 -20.26 20.90
N LYS A 512 5.52 -19.92 22.16
CA LYS A 512 5.10 -20.72 23.33
C LYS A 512 3.59 -20.94 23.40
N THR A 513 2.79 -19.92 23.12
CA THR A 513 1.32 -20.03 23.08
C THR A 513 0.83 -20.87 21.89
N ARG A 514 1.62 -21.04 20.84
CA ARG A 514 1.30 -21.83 19.66
C ARG A 514 1.64 -23.33 19.84
N PHE A 515 2.65 -23.65 20.65
CA PHE A 515 3.03 -25.03 20.97
C PHE A 515 2.37 -25.57 22.24
N ALA A 516 1.61 -24.73 22.97
CA ALA A 516 0.84 -25.11 24.14
C ALA A 516 -0.66 -25.33 23.85
N LYS A 517 -1.07 -25.24 22.60
CA LYS A 517 -2.37 -25.63 22.05
C LYS A 517 -2.19 -26.78 21.05
#